data_411f8a74244d7c8fd5d34c82e87472a9
#
_entry.id   411f8a74244d7c8fd5d34c82e87472a9
#
_cell.length_a   1.000
_cell.length_b   1.000
_cell.length_c   1.000
_cell.angle_alpha   90.00
_cell.angle_beta   90.00
_cell.angle_gamma   90.00
#
_symmetry.space_group_name_H-M   'P 1'
#
loop_
_entity.id
_entity.type
_entity.pdbx_description
1 polymer ?
#
loop_
_entity_poly.entity_id
_entity_poly.type
_entity_poly.pdbx_seq_one_letter_code
_entity_poly.pdbx_strand_id
1 'polypeptide(L)'
;MAVKHVGEDAPAYGVVEQVSPXVRRVMAQNPSVFTYHGTGTFIVGPPSGGSVAIVDPGPDDDEHVAALLAAVKGQTVSHLLITHTHPDHSPAAAAVKKATGAPTWGYGPHPQAAIDAHQKRVAQAIADGEKPEASDGEGAGDQDFVPDHLVTDGQIIAGPGYTFEALHTPGHISNHLCFAFQEEATLFSGDHVMGWSTTVIPAPDGD
;
A
#
# COMPACT_ATOMS: atom_id res chain seq x y z
N MET A 1 25.80 1.98 -21.88
CA MET A 1 25.79 2.30 -20.44
C MET A 1 24.87 1.32 -19.75
N ALA A 2 25.36 0.62 -18.71
CA ALA A 2 24.48 -0.21 -17.89
C ALA A 2 23.59 0.70 -17.04
N VAL A 3 22.31 0.47 -17.06
CA VAL A 3 21.39 1.18 -16.17
C VAL A 3 21.66 0.65 -14.75
N LYS A 4 22.14 1.52 -13.88
CA LYS A 4 22.25 1.18 -12.47
C LYS A 4 20.85 1.19 -11.87
N HIS A 5 20.40 0.05 -11.42
CA HIS A 5 19.17 0.00 -10.63
C HIS A 5 19.43 0.68 -9.29
N VAL A 6 18.59 1.64 -8.97
CA VAL A 6 18.65 2.31 -7.66
C VAL A 6 18.18 1.28 -6.63
N GLY A 7 19.02 1.03 -5.62
CA GLY A 7 18.63 0.16 -4.51
C GLY A 7 19.06 -1.31 -4.61
N GLU A 8 20.26 -1.56 -5.13
CA GLU A 8 20.81 -2.91 -5.13
C GLU A 8 21.06 -3.46 -3.71
N ASP A 9 21.17 -2.58 -2.72
CA ASP A 9 21.34 -2.99 -1.33
C ASP A 9 19.97 -3.19 -0.68
N ALA A 10 19.79 -4.30 -0.01
CA ALA A 10 18.55 -4.58 0.70
C ALA A 10 18.32 -3.51 1.79
N PRO A 11 17.10 -3.00 1.92
CA PRO A 11 16.80 -2.00 2.95
C PRO A 11 16.85 -2.59 4.35
N ALA A 12 16.96 -1.74 5.36
CA ALA A 12 16.82 -2.16 6.74
C ALA A 12 15.33 -2.30 7.06
N TYR A 13 14.87 -3.51 7.29
CA TYR A 13 13.46 -3.80 7.57
C TYR A 13 13.05 -3.26 8.94
N GLY A 14 11.83 -2.73 9.03
CA GLY A 14 11.27 -2.22 10.28
C GLY A 14 11.94 -0.97 10.82
N VAL A 15 12.89 -0.40 10.08
CA VAL A 15 13.64 0.79 10.50
C VAL A 15 13.07 2.02 9.78
N VAL A 16 12.91 3.11 10.54
CA VAL A 16 12.42 4.38 9.97
C VAL A 16 13.54 5.02 9.15
N GLU A 17 13.29 5.22 7.88
CA GLU A 17 14.16 5.96 6.97
C GLU A 17 13.55 7.33 6.68
N GLN A 18 14.32 8.40 6.83
CA GLN A 18 13.86 9.74 6.43
C GLN A 18 14.10 9.91 4.93
N VAL A 19 13.02 9.99 4.15
CA VAL A 19 13.10 10.10 2.69
C VAL A 19 13.19 11.58 2.27
N SER A 20 12.36 12.42 2.92
CA SER A 20 12.33 13.86 2.67
C SER A 20 11.84 14.57 3.93
N PRO A 21 11.87 15.86 4.05
CA PRO A 21 11.47 16.54 5.30
C PRO A 21 10.17 16.09 5.93
N UNK A 22 9.10 15.69 5.15
CA UNK A 22 7.97 15.29 5.61
C UNK A 22 7.65 13.99 5.32
N VAL A 23 8.54 13.21 4.76
CA VAL A 23 8.21 11.82 4.43
C VAL A 23 9.21 10.86 5.05
N ARG A 24 8.72 9.90 5.79
CA ARG A 24 9.49 8.77 6.35
C ARG A 24 8.98 7.49 5.69
N ARG A 25 9.84 6.47 5.62
CA ARG A 25 9.51 5.15 5.07
C ARG A 25 9.87 4.06 6.09
N VAL A 26 9.03 3.03 6.17
CA VAL A 26 9.33 1.79 6.89
C VAL A 26 9.13 0.65 5.90
N MET A 27 10.17 -0.16 5.69
CA MET A 27 10.08 -1.30 4.76
C MET A 27 9.58 -2.54 5.48
N ALA A 28 8.57 -3.18 4.91
CA ALA A 28 8.10 -4.50 5.37
C ALA A 28 9.05 -5.61 4.90
N GLN A 29 9.21 -6.65 5.70
CA GLN A 29 10.09 -7.78 5.36
C GLN A 29 9.30 -8.85 4.59
N ASN A 30 8.81 -8.46 3.41
CA ASN A 30 8.01 -9.33 2.54
C ASN A 30 8.61 -9.44 1.13
N PRO A 31 9.94 -9.74 0.99
CA PRO A 31 10.56 -9.78 -0.34
C PRO A 31 9.98 -10.90 -1.20
N SER A 32 9.69 -10.59 -2.44
CA SER A 32 9.12 -11.53 -3.41
C SER A 32 9.40 -11.05 -4.84
N VAL A 33 8.93 -11.81 -5.83
CA VAL A 33 9.02 -11.40 -7.23
C VAL A 33 8.14 -10.18 -7.52
N PHE A 34 7.15 -9.90 -6.69
CA PHE A 34 6.25 -8.76 -6.85
C PHE A 34 6.69 -7.54 -6.04
N THR A 35 7.32 -7.75 -4.89
CA THR A 35 7.69 -6.68 -3.98
C THR A 35 9.18 -6.35 -3.98
N TYR A 36 9.99 -7.09 -4.74
CA TYR A 36 11.44 -6.95 -4.79
C TYR A 36 12.06 -7.11 -3.39
N HIS A 37 12.48 -6.00 -2.78
CA HIS A 37 13.03 -6.03 -1.42
C HIS A 37 11.94 -5.97 -0.34
N GLY A 38 10.72 -5.65 -0.70
CA GLY A 38 9.61 -5.49 0.25
C GLY A 38 8.81 -4.24 -0.04
N THR A 39 7.62 -4.16 0.53
CA THR A 39 6.71 -3.03 0.35
C THR A 39 7.09 -1.89 1.32
N GLY A 40 7.07 -0.67 0.84
CA GLY A 40 7.37 0.51 1.64
C GLY A 40 6.10 1.19 2.14
N THR A 41 5.91 1.24 3.46
CA THR A 41 4.88 2.06 4.08
C THR A 41 5.42 3.46 4.30
N PHE A 42 4.64 4.49 3.93
CA PHE A 42 5.09 5.87 4.10
C PHE A 42 4.32 6.58 5.21
N ILE A 43 5.05 7.34 6.04
CA ILE A 43 4.50 8.17 7.11
C ILE A 43 4.74 9.62 6.70
N VAL A 44 3.65 10.37 6.51
CA VAL A 44 3.71 11.73 5.97
C VAL A 44 3.25 12.74 7.00
N GLY A 45 4.07 13.73 7.25
CA GLY A 45 3.84 14.78 8.25
C GLY A 45 5.12 15.10 9.01
N PRO A 46 5.03 15.89 10.07
CA PRO A 46 6.24 16.30 10.81
C PRO A 46 7.00 15.09 11.35
N PRO A 47 8.33 15.14 11.40
CA PRO A 47 9.12 13.98 11.85
C PRO A 47 8.94 13.65 13.32
N SER A 48 8.41 14.56 14.11
CA SER A 48 8.12 14.32 15.53
C SER A 48 6.95 15.19 16.00
N GLY A 49 6.14 14.64 16.88
CA GLY A 49 4.94 15.33 17.39
C GLY A 49 3.91 15.55 16.29
N GLY A 50 2.82 16.23 16.61
CA GLY A 50 1.80 16.60 15.63
C GLY A 50 1.00 15.42 15.06
N SER A 51 0.48 15.64 13.86
CA SER A 51 -0.38 14.68 13.18
C SER A 51 0.29 14.17 11.91
N VAL A 52 0.08 12.88 11.59
CA VAL A 52 0.64 12.24 10.40
C VAL A 52 -0.44 11.43 9.67
N ALA A 53 -0.23 11.24 8.37
CA ALA A 53 -0.93 10.23 7.60
C ALA A 53 0.00 9.03 7.39
N ILE A 54 -0.57 7.84 7.22
CA ILE A 54 0.16 6.65 6.79
C ILE A 54 -0.40 6.26 5.41
N VAL A 55 0.48 6.08 4.43
CA VAL A 55 0.14 5.60 3.10
C VAL A 55 0.58 4.14 3.00
N ASP A 56 -0.36 3.28 2.64
CA ASP A 56 -0.21 1.84 2.50
C ASP A 56 0.43 1.20 3.75
N PRO A 57 -0.37 0.90 4.77
CA PRO A 57 0.14 0.28 6.00
C PRO A 57 0.88 -1.06 5.79
N GLY A 58 0.69 -1.71 4.63
CA GLY A 58 1.48 -2.87 4.27
C GLY A 58 0.80 -4.20 4.54
N PRO A 59 1.60 -5.28 4.51
CA PRO A 59 1.07 -6.62 4.76
C PRO A 59 0.65 -6.82 6.22
N ASP A 60 -0.23 -7.80 6.46
CA ASP A 60 -0.65 -8.18 7.82
C ASP A 60 0.48 -8.95 8.51
N ASP A 61 1.49 -8.22 8.95
CA ASP A 61 2.69 -8.74 9.60
C ASP A 61 2.89 -8.03 10.93
N ASP A 62 2.89 -8.80 12.02
CA ASP A 62 2.97 -8.25 13.39
C ASP A 62 4.23 -7.43 13.63
N GLU A 63 5.37 -7.83 13.05
CA GLU A 63 6.64 -7.09 13.23
C GLU A 63 6.60 -5.77 12.48
N HIS A 64 6.04 -5.77 11.26
CA HIS A 64 5.87 -4.54 10.48
C HIS A 64 4.89 -3.57 11.19
N VAL A 65 3.74 -4.09 11.64
CA VAL A 65 2.76 -3.27 12.38
C VAL A 65 3.41 -2.67 13.65
N ALA A 66 4.16 -3.48 14.40
CA ALA A 66 4.85 -2.98 15.60
C ALA A 66 5.86 -1.87 15.26
N ALA A 67 6.59 -2.03 14.14
CA ALA A 67 7.54 -1.02 13.68
C ALA A 67 6.84 0.29 13.31
N LEU A 68 5.69 0.20 12.61
CA LEU A 68 4.89 1.39 12.27
C LEU A 68 4.38 2.10 13.52
N LEU A 69 3.83 1.35 14.47
CA LEU A 69 3.33 1.95 15.72
C LEU A 69 4.45 2.59 16.53
N ALA A 70 5.64 1.98 16.53
CA ALA A 70 6.81 2.58 17.16
C ALA A 70 7.25 3.87 16.45
N ALA A 71 7.19 3.87 15.11
CA ALA A 71 7.59 5.01 14.28
C ALA A 71 6.71 6.25 14.50
N VAL A 72 5.42 6.04 14.84
CA VAL A 72 4.47 7.15 15.07
C VAL A 72 4.22 7.43 16.55
N LYS A 73 5.02 6.84 17.43
CA LYS A 73 4.84 7.00 18.88
C LYS A 73 4.89 8.47 19.27
N GLY A 74 3.83 8.93 19.97
CA GLY A 74 3.70 10.33 20.38
C GLY A 74 3.14 11.26 19.32
N GLN A 75 2.70 10.71 18.19
CA GLN A 75 2.02 11.45 17.12
C GLN A 75 0.56 10.97 17.02
N THR A 76 -0.30 11.80 16.44
CA THR A 76 -1.67 11.40 16.11
C THR A 76 -1.67 10.90 14.67
N VAL A 77 -2.05 9.65 14.44
CA VAL A 77 -2.31 9.18 13.08
C VAL A 77 -3.73 9.61 12.73
N SER A 78 -3.88 10.45 11.70
CA SER A 78 -5.19 11.01 11.36
C SER A 78 -5.81 10.39 10.10
N HIS A 79 -4.99 9.78 9.24
CA HIS A 79 -5.46 9.17 7.99
C HIS A 79 -4.63 7.93 7.69
N LEU A 80 -5.32 6.85 7.29
CA LEU A 80 -4.69 5.69 6.67
C LEU A 80 -5.13 5.71 5.21
N LEU A 81 -4.22 6.07 4.31
CA LEU A 81 -4.49 6.22 2.88
C LEU A 81 -4.07 4.93 2.18
N ILE A 82 -5.00 4.32 1.45
CA ILE A 82 -4.77 3.03 0.79
C ILE A 82 -4.77 3.27 -0.71
N THR A 83 -3.63 2.99 -1.35
CA THR A 83 -3.54 3.14 -2.81
C THR A 83 -4.41 2.08 -3.50
N HIS A 84 -4.33 0.85 -3.04
CA HIS A 84 -5.13 -0.25 -3.61
C HIS A 84 -5.16 -1.44 -2.65
N THR A 85 -5.92 -2.46 -3.01
CA THR A 85 -6.22 -3.55 -2.08
C THR A 85 -5.44 -4.84 -2.35
N HIS A 86 -4.18 -4.75 -2.76
CA HIS A 86 -3.33 -5.94 -2.80
C HIS A 86 -2.79 -6.29 -1.41
N PRO A 87 -2.43 -7.58 -1.20
CA PRO A 87 -2.11 -8.08 0.14
C PRO A 87 -0.89 -7.46 0.81
N ASP A 88 -0.08 -6.76 0.06
CA ASP A 88 1.10 -6.09 0.59
C ASP A 88 0.89 -4.58 0.83
N HIS A 89 -0.33 -4.05 0.57
CA HIS A 89 -0.63 -2.63 0.76
C HIS A 89 -1.66 -2.35 1.86
N SER A 90 -2.79 -3.07 1.86
CA SER A 90 -3.92 -2.71 2.71
C SER A 90 -4.08 -3.51 4.02
N PRO A 91 -3.69 -4.80 4.13
CA PRO A 91 -4.14 -5.62 5.26
C PRO A 91 -3.73 -5.10 6.64
N ALA A 92 -2.53 -4.55 6.81
CA ALA A 92 -2.12 -3.99 8.10
C ALA A 92 -2.98 -2.79 8.53
N ALA A 93 -3.81 -2.22 7.62
CA ALA A 93 -4.68 -1.10 7.98
C ALA A 93 -5.60 -1.44 9.15
N ALA A 94 -6.10 -2.67 9.22
CA ALA A 94 -7.00 -3.10 10.30
C ALA A 94 -6.30 -3.01 11.67
N ALA A 95 -5.07 -3.53 11.77
CA ALA A 95 -4.30 -3.51 13.01
C ALA A 95 -3.88 -2.08 13.40
N VAL A 96 -3.41 -1.30 12.42
CA VAL A 96 -2.99 0.09 12.67
C VAL A 96 -4.20 0.95 13.07
N LYS A 97 -5.35 0.79 12.40
CA LYS A 97 -6.61 1.48 12.77
C LYS A 97 -7.02 1.11 14.20
N LYS A 98 -6.98 -0.17 14.54
CA LYS A 98 -7.33 -0.64 15.89
C LYS A 98 -6.44 0.02 16.96
N ALA A 99 -5.15 0.19 16.67
CA ALA A 99 -4.19 0.75 17.61
C ALA A 99 -4.26 2.28 17.73
N THR A 100 -4.56 2.97 16.61
CA THR A 100 -4.45 4.44 16.54
C THR A 100 -5.80 5.15 16.54
N GLY A 101 -6.86 4.46 16.12
CA GLY A 101 -8.18 5.05 15.91
C GLY A 101 -8.31 5.80 14.56
N ALA A 102 -7.28 5.78 13.74
CA ALA A 102 -7.28 6.52 12.47
C ALA A 102 -8.24 5.87 11.46
N PRO A 103 -9.06 6.66 10.75
CA PRO A 103 -9.94 6.09 9.71
C PRO A 103 -9.15 5.75 8.45
N THR A 104 -9.66 4.76 7.72
CA THR A 104 -9.12 4.33 6.42
C THR A 104 -9.80 5.08 5.28
N TRP A 105 -9.00 5.43 4.27
CA TRP A 105 -9.43 6.15 3.07
C TRP A 105 -8.94 5.37 1.86
N GLY A 106 -9.83 5.03 0.95
CA GLY A 106 -9.50 4.27 -0.26
C GLY A 106 -10.60 4.36 -1.29
N TYR A 107 -10.32 3.93 -2.51
CA TYR A 107 -11.30 3.99 -3.61
C TYR A 107 -12.52 3.10 -3.34
N GLY A 108 -12.28 1.92 -2.76
CA GLY A 108 -13.35 0.96 -2.48
C GLY A 108 -12.79 -0.37 -2.02
N PRO A 109 -13.67 -1.36 -1.84
CA PRO A 109 -13.23 -2.71 -1.50
C PRO A 109 -12.50 -3.39 -2.66
N HIS A 110 -11.96 -4.58 -2.41
CA HIS A 110 -11.30 -5.36 -3.46
C HIS A 110 -12.32 -5.69 -4.57
N PRO A 111 -11.94 -5.53 -5.85
CA PRO A 111 -12.90 -5.70 -6.95
C PRO A 111 -13.47 -7.13 -7.02
N GLN A 112 -14.79 -7.24 -7.11
CA GLN A 112 -15.47 -8.56 -7.14
C GLN A 112 -15.00 -9.41 -8.33
N ALA A 113 -14.75 -8.78 -9.48
CA ALA A 113 -14.27 -9.51 -10.66
C ALA A 113 -12.91 -10.20 -10.42
N ALA A 114 -12.03 -9.53 -9.67
CA ALA A 114 -10.72 -10.12 -9.31
C ALA A 114 -10.92 -11.30 -8.34
N ILE A 115 -11.80 -11.15 -7.35
CA ILE A 115 -12.14 -12.23 -6.40
C ILE A 115 -12.67 -13.45 -7.18
N ASP A 116 -13.64 -13.23 -8.05
CA ASP A 116 -14.28 -14.31 -8.83
C ASP A 116 -13.25 -15.03 -9.72
N ALA A 117 -12.36 -14.27 -10.34
CA ALA A 117 -11.32 -14.85 -11.20
C ALA A 117 -10.31 -15.66 -10.38
N HIS A 118 -9.90 -15.15 -9.22
CA HIS A 118 -8.99 -15.90 -8.32
C HIS A 118 -9.64 -17.22 -7.89
N GLN A 119 -10.91 -17.18 -7.47
CA GLN A 119 -11.63 -18.39 -7.06
C GLN A 119 -11.71 -19.41 -8.19
N LYS A 120 -11.94 -18.96 -9.43
CA LYS A 120 -11.96 -19.84 -10.59
C LYS A 120 -10.59 -20.50 -10.86
N ARG A 121 -9.50 -19.72 -10.74
CA ARG A 121 -8.14 -20.27 -10.91
C ARG A 121 -7.84 -21.33 -9.85
N VAL A 122 -8.17 -21.05 -8.60
CA VAL A 122 -7.99 -21.99 -7.48
C VAL A 122 -8.78 -23.28 -7.72
N ALA A 123 -10.05 -23.15 -8.10
CA ALA A 123 -10.91 -24.31 -8.38
C ALA A 123 -10.37 -25.15 -9.53
N GLN A 124 -9.86 -24.51 -10.59
CA GLN A 124 -9.30 -25.21 -11.74
C GLN A 124 -8.01 -25.94 -11.34
N ALA A 125 -7.10 -25.30 -10.60
CA ALA A 125 -5.85 -25.94 -10.14
C ALA A 125 -6.16 -27.20 -9.33
N ILE A 126 -7.14 -27.10 -8.42
CA ILE A 126 -7.58 -28.26 -7.63
C ILE A 126 -8.11 -29.38 -8.53
N ALA A 127 -8.93 -29.03 -9.54
CA ALA A 127 -9.49 -30.02 -10.46
C ALA A 127 -8.40 -30.71 -11.31
N ASP A 128 -7.32 -29.98 -11.62
CA ASP A 128 -6.19 -30.49 -12.38
C ASP A 128 -5.19 -31.27 -11.51
N GLY A 129 -5.45 -31.40 -10.21
CA GLY A 129 -4.59 -32.12 -9.27
C GLY A 129 -3.34 -31.34 -8.86
N GLU A 130 -3.35 -30.03 -9.11
CA GLU A 130 -2.27 -29.15 -8.70
C GLU A 130 -2.55 -28.60 -7.30
N LYS A 131 -1.49 -28.31 -6.54
CA LYS A 131 -1.67 -27.51 -5.34
C LYS A 131 -1.94 -26.07 -5.81
N PRO A 132 -3.07 -25.48 -5.40
CA PRO A 132 -3.23 -24.05 -5.62
C PRO A 132 -2.01 -23.38 -4.98
N GLU A 133 -1.29 -22.60 -5.74
CA GLU A 133 -0.22 -21.81 -5.14
C GLU A 133 -0.85 -21.00 -4.01
N ALA A 134 -0.25 -21.09 -2.83
CA ALA A 134 -0.62 -20.21 -1.73
C ALA A 134 -0.57 -18.81 -2.32
N SER A 135 -1.69 -18.15 -2.31
CA SER A 135 -1.94 -16.94 -3.09
C SER A 135 -0.69 -16.08 -3.11
N ASP A 136 -0.05 -16.03 -4.25
CA ASP A 136 1.13 -15.21 -4.47
C ASP A 136 0.67 -13.74 -4.56
N GLY A 137 -0.13 -13.40 -3.60
CA GLY A 137 -0.48 -12.08 -3.28
C GLY A 137 -1.51 -11.44 -4.19
N GLU A 138 -1.15 -11.05 -5.39
CA GLU A 138 -1.98 -10.09 -6.13
C GLU A 138 -3.39 -10.60 -6.47
N GLY A 139 -3.51 -11.86 -6.85
CA GLY A 139 -4.81 -12.36 -7.32
C GLY A 139 -5.88 -12.57 -6.25
N ALA A 140 -5.50 -12.72 -4.99
CA ALA A 140 -6.45 -12.92 -3.90
C ALA A 140 -7.00 -11.59 -3.36
N GLY A 141 -6.15 -10.57 -3.34
CA GLY A 141 -6.48 -9.26 -2.79
C GLY A 141 -6.82 -9.28 -1.30
N ASP A 142 -7.02 -8.11 -0.75
CA ASP A 142 -7.53 -7.93 0.61
C ASP A 142 -9.06 -7.86 0.55
N GLN A 143 -9.69 -9.03 0.60
CA GLN A 143 -11.14 -9.15 0.44
C GLN A 143 -11.93 -8.61 1.64
N ASP A 144 -11.28 -8.47 2.78
CA ASP A 144 -11.92 -7.96 4.00
C ASP A 144 -11.85 -6.42 4.09
N PHE A 145 -11.03 -5.78 3.24
CA PHE A 145 -10.86 -4.33 3.31
C PHE A 145 -12.10 -3.59 2.78
N VAL A 146 -12.64 -2.74 3.63
CA VAL A 146 -13.67 -1.75 3.26
C VAL A 146 -13.24 -0.42 3.89
N PRO A 147 -12.97 0.62 3.09
CA PRO A 147 -12.54 1.89 3.66
C PRO A 147 -13.66 2.59 4.44
N ASP A 148 -13.32 3.30 5.51
CA ASP A 148 -14.28 4.14 6.23
C ASP A 148 -14.76 5.31 5.38
N HIS A 149 -13.85 5.83 4.53
CA HIS A 149 -14.14 6.95 3.64
C HIS A 149 -13.77 6.55 2.21
N LEU A 150 -14.78 6.58 1.34
CA LEU A 150 -14.57 6.40 -0.09
C LEU A 150 -13.91 7.65 -0.67
N VAL A 151 -12.90 7.43 -1.50
CA VAL A 151 -12.11 8.50 -2.13
C VAL A 151 -12.41 8.52 -3.63
N THR A 152 -12.63 9.73 -4.16
CA THR A 152 -12.90 9.93 -5.60
C THR A 152 -11.74 10.66 -6.26
N ASP A 153 -11.69 10.57 -7.58
CA ASP A 153 -10.69 11.26 -8.39
C ASP A 153 -10.71 12.78 -8.13
N GLY A 154 -9.55 13.37 -7.94
CA GLY A 154 -9.39 14.81 -7.67
C GLY A 154 -9.74 15.21 -6.23
N GLN A 155 -10.09 14.28 -5.37
CA GLN A 155 -10.47 14.63 -3.99
C GLN A 155 -9.26 15.11 -3.19
N ILE A 156 -9.45 16.24 -2.50
CA ILE A 156 -8.43 16.78 -1.59
C ILE A 156 -8.65 16.19 -0.19
N ILE A 157 -7.59 15.61 0.36
CA ILE A 157 -7.55 15.05 1.72
C ILE A 157 -6.50 15.84 2.50
N ALA A 158 -6.96 16.62 3.48
CA ALA A 158 -6.06 17.51 4.22
C ALA A 158 -6.02 17.16 5.70
N GLY A 159 -4.83 17.20 6.25
CA GLY A 159 -4.59 17.06 7.68
C GLY A 159 -3.69 18.20 8.18
N PRO A 160 -3.40 18.23 9.48
CA PRO A 160 -2.51 19.28 10.00
C PRO A 160 -1.08 19.14 9.46
N GLY A 161 -0.75 19.97 8.47
CA GLY A 161 0.60 20.02 7.90
C GLY A 161 0.82 19.13 6.68
N TYR A 162 -0.24 18.62 6.08
CA TYR A 162 -0.16 17.88 4.81
C TYR A 162 -1.47 17.98 4.03
N THR A 163 -1.34 17.95 2.72
CA THR A 163 -2.46 17.99 1.78
C THR A 163 -2.17 16.98 0.66
N PHE A 164 -3.11 16.07 0.45
CA PHE A 164 -3.04 15.13 -0.67
C PHE A 164 -4.14 15.42 -1.68
N GLU A 165 -3.82 15.27 -2.94
CA GLU A 165 -4.83 15.13 -3.99
C GLU A 165 -4.84 13.66 -4.41
N ALA A 166 -6.00 13.04 -4.37
CA ALA A 166 -6.18 11.66 -4.80
C ALA A 166 -6.40 11.63 -6.31
N LEU A 167 -5.69 10.76 -7.00
CA LEU A 167 -5.79 10.58 -8.45
C LEU A 167 -6.21 9.13 -8.70
N HIS A 168 -7.36 8.93 -9.32
CA HIS A 168 -7.81 7.57 -9.67
C HIS A 168 -7.02 7.09 -10.88
N THR A 169 -6.22 6.06 -10.69
CA THR A 169 -5.27 5.55 -11.70
C THR A 169 -5.49 4.05 -11.92
N PRO A 170 -6.67 3.66 -12.46
CA PRO A 170 -6.91 2.25 -12.77
C PRO A 170 -5.94 1.78 -13.85
N GLY A 171 -5.62 0.51 -13.84
CA GLY A 171 -4.64 -0.11 -14.73
C GLY A 171 -4.05 -1.34 -14.08
N HIS A 172 -3.24 -1.15 -13.07
CA HIS A 172 -2.74 -2.26 -12.24
C HIS A 172 -3.91 -3.01 -11.59
N ILE A 173 -4.84 -2.29 -10.99
CA ILE A 173 -6.11 -2.81 -10.48
C ILE A 173 -7.14 -1.66 -10.54
N SER A 174 -8.43 -2.00 -10.70
CA SER A 174 -9.47 -1.00 -10.94
C SER A 174 -9.69 -0.02 -9.78
N ASN A 175 -9.36 -0.41 -8.55
CA ASN A 175 -9.54 0.46 -7.38
C ASN A 175 -8.28 1.26 -7.00
N HIS A 176 -7.31 1.37 -7.93
CA HIS A 176 -6.02 2.00 -7.65
C HIS A 176 -6.12 3.52 -7.57
N LEU A 177 -5.46 4.10 -6.56
CA LEU A 177 -5.27 5.54 -6.37
C LEU A 177 -3.78 5.85 -6.26
N CYS A 178 -3.38 6.97 -6.83
CA CYS A 178 -2.13 7.63 -6.44
C CYS A 178 -2.49 8.80 -5.51
N PHE A 179 -1.57 9.18 -4.61
CA PHE A 179 -1.77 10.34 -3.73
C PHE A 179 -0.65 11.36 -3.98
N ALA A 180 -1.03 12.53 -4.50
CA ALA A 180 -0.09 13.62 -4.75
C ALA A 180 0.01 14.49 -3.49
N PHE A 181 1.16 14.47 -2.83
CA PHE A 181 1.45 15.24 -1.62
C PHE A 181 1.95 16.61 -2.04
N GLN A 182 1.14 17.63 -1.76
CA GLN A 182 1.34 18.97 -2.34
C GLN A 182 2.56 19.70 -1.76
N GLU A 183 2.80 19.57 -0.45
CA GLU A 183 3.83 20.34 0.25
C GLU A 183 5.25 20.02 -0.23
N GLU A 184 5.47 18.83 -0.77
CA GLU A 184 6.79 18.42 -1.27
C GLU A 184 6.79 17.98 -2.73
N ALA A 185 5.68 18.23 -3.46
CA ALA A 185 5.50 17.84 -4.86
C ALA A 185 5.89 16.37 -5.07
N THR A 186 5.43 15.50 -4.15
CA THR A 186 5.75 14.07 -4.12
C THR A 186 4.52 13.27 -4.50
N LEU A 187 4.70 12.21 -5.29
CA LEU A 187 3.61 11.30 -5.66
C LEU A 187 3.83 9.94 -5.00
N PHE A 188 2.86 9.49 -4.22
CA PHE A 188 2.78 8.11 -3.75
C PHE A 188 2.03 7.35 -4.83
N SER A 189 2.78 6.64 -5.64
CA SER A 189 2.26 6.05 -6.89
C SER A 189 1.69 4.64 -6.71
N GLY A 190 1.80 4.06 -5.52
CA GLY A 190 1.47 2.65 -5.34
C GLY A 190 2.17 1.83 -6.42
N ASP A 191 1.45 0.89 -7.00
CA ASP A 191 1.99 0.02 -8.04
C ASP A 191 1.75 0.52 -9.47
N HIS A 192 1.26 1.76 -9.61
CA HIS A 192 1.12 2.39 -10.92
C HIS A 192 2.49 2.73 -11.54
N VAL A 193 3.44 3.21 -10.74
CA VAL A 193 4.82 3.47 -11.19
C VAL A 193 5.80 2.85 -10.19
N MET A 194 6.52 1.84 -10.63
CA MET A 194 7.51 1.14 -9.81
C MET A 194 8.94 1.53 -10.21
N GLY A 195 9.83 1.63 -9.21
CA GLY A 195 11.21 2.07 -9.44
C GLY A 195 12.15 0.98 -10.00
N TRP A 196 11.73 -0.27 -9.99
CA TRP A 196 12.59 -1.41 -10.35
C TRP A 196 11.99 -2.27 -11.45
N SER A 197 10.72 -2.10 -11.79
CA SER A 197 9.97 -2.93 -12.74
C SER A 197 8.92 -2.08 -13.45
N THR A 198 8.30 -2.64 -14.48
CA THR A 198 7.04 -2.11 -15.02
C THR A 198 5.91 -2.58 -14.13
N THR A 199 4.81 -1.85 -14.09
CA THR A 199 3.62 -2.31 -13.37
C THR A 199 3.13 -3.65 -13.94
N VAL A 200 2.56 -4.47 -13.07
CA VAL A 200 1.87 -5.70 -13.46
C VAL A 200 0.41 -5.33 -13.73
N ILE A 201 -0.16 -5.89 -14.78
CA ILE A 201 -1.57 -5.66 -15.15
C ILE A 201 -2.27 -7.02 -15.17
N PRO A 202 -2.76 -7.50 -14.03
CA PRO A 202 -3.33 -8.85 -13.95
C PRO A 202 -4.78 -8.87 -14.42
N ALA A 203 -5.06 -9.71 -15.44
CA ALA A 203 -6.43 -9.94 -15.86
C ALA A 203 -7.22 -10.67 -14.75
N PRO A 204 -8.51 -10.44 -14.59
CA PRO A 204 -9.37 -9.64 -15.46
C PRO A 204 -9.55 -8.19 -15.03
N ASP A 205 -9.00 -7.79 -13.87
CA ASP A 205 -9.28 -6.48 -13.33
C ASP A 205 -8.31 -5.40 -13.82
N GLY A 206 -7.08 -5.79 -14.11
CA GLY A 206 -6.10 -4.88 -14.71
C GLY A 206 -6.45 -4.55 -16.17
N ASP A 207 -6.27 -3.29 -16.60
CA ASP A 207 -6.60 -2.82 -17.95
C ASP A 207 -5.59 -1.76 -18.43
#